data_bb6c53c88b9afae3a96d2b82e07105e7
#
_entry.id   bb6c53c88b9afae3a96d2b82e07105e7
#
_cell.length_a   1.000
_cell.length_b   1.000
_cell.length_c   1.000
_cell.angle_alpha   90.00
_cell.angle_beta   90.00
_cell.angle_gamma   90.00
#
_symmetry.space_group_name_H-M   'P 1'
#
loop_
_entity.id
_entity.type
_entity.pdbx_description
1 polymer ?
#
loop_
_entity_poly.entity_id
_entity_poly.type
_entity_poly.pdbx_seq_one_letter_code
_entity_poly.pdbx_strand_id
1 'polypeptide(L)'
;VTTLGEALAFARQRIDRLDARLLLQYATGCSHADLLARPEMPVIGPAGEQFVAWVERRAAGEPLAYLVGEAEFRGRVFQVSPAVLIPRPETEVLIELALEVLAGRAAADVVDLGTGSGIVAVSLALECPVATVSAVDLSPGALAVARNNAGRLGAKVDFHEGDWFAPLASRRFDLIVSNPPYVAEGDPHLELNGLPHEPRVALTDQEPGGNGLACIRRIVADAAAHLNPGGWLLFEHGYDQGEASRNLLAAAGFKEAFTHPDLAGIARVSGAHL
;
A
#
# COMPACT_ATOMS: atom_id res chain seq x y z
N VAL A 1 -0.57 3.35 34.70
CA VAL A 1 0.47 2.31 34.60
C VAL A 1 1.80 2.91 35.05
N THR A 2 2.55 2.19 35.81
CA THR A 2 3.80 2.70 36.41
C THR A 2 5.03 1.89 35.99
N THR A 3 4.83 0.62 35.56
CA THR A 3 5.90 -0.26 35.09
C THR A 3 5.56 -0.92 33.75
N LEU A 4 6.57 -1.49 33.05
CA LEU A 4 6.39 -2.23 31.80
C LEU A 4 5.42 -3.41 31.98
N GLY A 5 5.54 -4.16 33.10
CA GLY A 5 4.65 -5.29 33.39
C GLY A 5 3.21 -4.87 33.60
N GLU A 6 2.98 -3.79 34.37
CA GLU A 6 1.62 -3.25 34.57
C GLU A 6 1.02 -2.69 33.28
N ALA A 7 1.84 -2.01 32.44
CA ALA A 7 1.42 -1.50 31.16
C ALA A 7 0.97 -2.64 30.22
N LEU A 8 1.76 -3.71 30.11
CA LEU A 8 1.37 -4.90 29.33
C LEU A 8 0.12 -5.57 29.87
N ALA A 9 -0.02 -5.71 31.21
CA ALA A 9 -1.20 -6.30 31.82
C ALA A 9 -2.47 -5.47 31.53
N PHE A 10 -2.37 -4.14 31.60
CA PHE A 10 -3.44 -3.21 31.25
C PHE A 10 -3.88 -3.36 29.79
N ALA A 11 -2.93 -3.38 28.85
CA ALA A 11 -3.23 -3.45 27.42
C ALA A 11 -3.83 -4.80 27.03
N ARG A 12 -3.29 -5.93 27.53
CA ARG A 12 -3.73 -7.29 27.20
C ARG A 12 -5.17 -7.60 27.61
N GLN A 13 -5.78 -6.77 28.43
CA GLN A 13 -7.20 -6.86 28.79
C GLN A 13 -8.11 -6.18 27.77
N ARG A 14 -7.55 -5.41 26.81
CA ARG A 14 -8.27 -4.51 25.91
C ARG A 14 -8.00 -4.76 24.45
N ILE A 15 -6.78 -5.19 24.12
CA ILE A 15 -6.30 -5.39 22.75
C ILE A 15 -5.51 -6.70 22.65
N ASP A 16 -5.22 -7.12 21.42
CA ASP A 16 -4.39 -8.31 21.16
C ASP A 16 -3.01 -8.21 21.81
N ARG A 17 -2.44 -9.37 22.16
CA ARG A 17 -1.14 -9.47 22.85
C ARG A 17 0.02 -8.92 22.02
N LEU A 18 -0.02 -9.12 20.71
CA LEU A 18 1.01 -8.62 19.80
C LEU A 18 0.93 -7.09 19.73
N ASP A 19 -0.27 -6.54 19.53
CA ASP A 19 -0.50 -5.10 19.49
C ASP A 19 -0.08 -4.43 20.80
N ALA A 20 -0.46 -5.01 21.94
CA ALA A 20 -0.08 -4.51 23.27
C ALA A 20 1.45 -4.41 23.44
N ARG A 21 2.17 -5.43 22.97
CA ARG A 21 3.64 -5.45 23.00
C ARG A 21 4.23 -4.39 22.06
N LEU A 22 3.79 -4.36 20.82
CA LEU A 22 4.33 -3.43 19.82
C LEU A 22 4.08 -1.98 20.23
N LEU A 23 2.86 -1.62 20.64
CA LEU A 23 2.56 -0.27 21.12
C LEU A 23 3.44 0.14 22.30
N LEU A 24 3.70 -0.78 23.24
CA LEU A 24 4.59 -0.46 24.36
C LEU A 24 6.03 -0.28 23.94
N GLN A 25 6.53 -1.08 23.00
CA GLN A 25 7.87 -0.92 22.43
C GLN A 25 8.01 0.44 21.73
N TYR A 26 7.03 0.82 20.90
CA TYR A 26 7.04 2.13 20.23
C TYR A 26 6.97 3.30 21.20
N ALA A 27 6.11 3.22 22.22
CA ALA A 27 5.94 4.29 23.18
C ALA A 27 7.19 4.51 24.06
N THR A 28 7.90 3.42 24.42
CA THR A 28 9.01 3.46 25.38
C THR A 28 10.39 3.35 24.75
N GLY A 29 10.48 2.90 23.48
CA GLY A 29 11.75 2.54 22.84
C GLY A 29 12.38 1.23 23.38
N CYS A 30 11.73 0.53 24.28
CA CYS A 30 12.21 -0.73 24.85
C CYS A 30 12.16 -1.87 23.84
N SER A 31 13.16 -2.73 23.84
CA SER A 31 13.16 -3.96 23.05
C SER A 31 12.22 -5.00 23.64
N HIS A 32 11.87 -6.04 22.85
CA HIS A 32 11.12 -7.18 23.37
C HIS A 32 11.84 -7.89 24.53
N ALA A 33 13.18 -7.95 24.48
CA ALA A 33 13.98 -8.52 25.57
C ALA A 33 13.85 -7.71 26.87
N ASP A 34 13.81 -6.38 26.79
CA ASP A 34 13.61 -5.53 27.96
C ASP A 34 12.24 -5.75 28.60
N LEU A 35 11.17 -5.88 27.77
CA LEU A 35 9.83 -6.17 28.28
C LEU A 35 9.73 -7.50 29.06
N LEU A 36 10.55 -8.48 28.69
CA LEU A 36 10.60 -9.79 29.37
C LEU A 36 11.54 -9.77 30.57
N ALA A 37 12.71 -9.14 30.46
CA ALA A 37 13.77 -9.20 31.46
C ALA A 37 13.61 -8.17 32.58
N ARG A 38 12.86 -7.08 32.33
CA ARG A 38 12.76 -5.92 33.23
C ARG A 38 11.32 -5.42 33.40
N PRO A 39 10.36 -6.29 33.76
CA PRO A 39 8.96 -5.89 33.89
C PRO A 39 8.71 -4.80 34.93
N GLU A 40 9.62 -4.65 35.89
CA GLU A 40 9.60 -3.61 36.95
C GLU A 40 10.08 -2.23 36.45
N MET A 41 10.65 -2.16 35.25
CA MET A 41 11.18 -0.89 34.69
C MET A 41 10.04 0.14 34.60
N PRO A 42 10.25 1.39 35.06
CA PRO A 42 9.19 2.38 35.12
C PRO A 42 8.81 2.87 33.71
N VAL A 43 7.51 3.04 33.50
CA VAL A 43 6.92 3.72 32.33
C VAL A 43 6.27 5.00 32.86
N ILE A 44 6.99 6.11 32.76
CA ILE A 44 6.57 7.39 33.36
C ILE A 44 6.50 8.51 32.30
N GLY A 45 5.73 9.55 32.65
CA GLY A 45 5.61 10.75 31.83
C GLY A 45 4.95 10.49 30.46
N PRO A 46 5.38 11.24 29.41
CA PRO A 46 4.71 11.23 28.10
C PRO A 46 4.58 9.85 27.45
N ALA A 47 5.56 8.97 27.65
CA ALA A 47 5.54 7.61 27.10
C ALA A 47 4.38 6.77 27.65
N GLY A 48 4.13 6.86 28.96
CA GLY A 48 3.01 6.15 29.60
C GLY A 48 1.65 6.70 29.17
N GLU A 49 1.53 8.01 29.07
CA GLU A 49 0.30 8.69 28.61
C GLU A 49 0.00 8.33 27.15
N GLN A 50 1.02 8.41 26.29
CA GLN A 50 0.91 8.03 24.88
C GLN A 50 0.51 6.57 24.70
N PHE A 51 1.14 5.66 25.46
CA PHE A 51 0.79 4.24 25.42
C PHE A 51 -0.67 3.99 25.80
N VAL A 52 -1.16 4.59 26.90
CA VAL A 52 -2.57 4.44 27.31
C VAL A 52 -3.51 4.96 26.23
N ALA A 53 -3.23 6.14 25.69
CA ALA A 53 -4.05 6.72 24.61
C ALA A 53 -4.06 5.82 23.35
N TRP A 54 -2.94 5.23 22.96
CA TRP A 54 -2.86 4.29 21.86
C TRP A 54 -3.63 3.01 22.11
N VAL A 55 -3.58 2.45 23.33
CA VAL A 55 -4.36 1.26 23.72
C VAL A 55 -5.85 1.53 23.59
N GLU A 56 -6.34 2.68 24.04
CA GLU A 56 -7.75 3.07 23.92
C GLU A 56 -8.19 3.22 22.46
N ARG A 57 -7.40 3.90 21.65
CA ARG A 57 -7.67 4.06 20.21
C ARG A 57 -7.64 2.70 19.48
N ARG A 58 -6.67 1.83 19.82
CA ARG A 58 -6.59 0.48 19.25
C ARG A 58 -7.78 -0.39 19.66
N ALA A 59 -8.24 -0.29 20.89
CA ALA A 59 -9.45 -0.97 21.38
C ALA A 59 -10.72 -0.47 20.68
N ALA A 60 -10.73 0.78 20.20
CA ALA A 60 -11.79 1.34 19.36
C ALA A 60 -11.67 0.94 17.88
N GLY A 61 -10.67 0.10 17.50
CA GLY A 61 -10.52 -0.45 16.14
C GLY A 61 -9.49 0.26 15.26
N GLU A 62 -8.85 1.35 15.72
CA GLU A 62 -7.87 2.06 14.90
C GLU A 62 -6.65 1.17 14.59
N PRO A 63 -6.19 1.11 13.31
CA PRO A 63 -5.05 0.29 12.93
C PRO A 63 -3.76 0.66 13.67
N LEU A 64 -3.00 -0.36 14.08
CA LEU A 64 -1.72 -0.16 14.77
C LEU A 64 -0.78 0.73 13.94
N ALA A 65 -0.72 0.52 12.63
CA ALA A 65 0.14 1.30 11.74
C ALA A 65 -0.15 2.81 11.79
N TYR A 66 -1.41 3.22 11.94
CA TYR A 66 -1.75 4.64 12.09
C TYR A 66 -1.43 5.20 13.47
N LEU A 67 -1.49 4.36 14.51
CA LEU A 67 -1.11 4.76 15.85
C LEU A 67 0.38 5.06 15.95
N VAL A 68 1.21 4.19 15.37
CA VAL A 68 2.67 4.35 15.38
C VAL A 68 3.19 5.22 14.24
N GLY A 69 2.37 5.45 13.20
CA GLY A 69 2.69 6.29 12.05
C GLY A 69 3.56 5.61 11.00
N GLU A 70 3.78 4.29 11.09
CA GLU A 70 4.62 3.56 10.16
C GLU A 70 4.17 2.11 9.96
N ALA A 71 4.58 1.53 8.82
CA ALA A 71 4.40 0.13 8.47
C ALA A 71 5.65 -0.41 7.78
N GLU A 72 5.98 -1.67 8.05
CA GLU A 72 7.04 -2.36 7.32
C GLU A 72 6.51 -2.90 6.00
N PHE A 73 7.31 -2.78 4.94
CA PHE A 73 7.05 -3.37 3.64
C PHE A 73 8.37 -3.66 2.92
N ARG A 74 8.59 -4.90 2.45
CA ARG A 74 9.82 -5.37 1.79
C ARG A 74 11.10 -5.00 2.58
N GLY A 75 11.08 -5.20 3.90
CA GLY A 75 12.21 -4.91 4.80
C GLY A 75 12.54 -3.42 4.97
N ARG A 76 11.62 -2.53 4.58
CA ARG A 76 11.75 -1.07 4.73
C ARG A 76 10.60 -0.51 5.56
N VAL A 77 10.89 0.53 6.34
CA VAL A 77 9.88 1.22 7.13
C VAL A 77 9.33 2.39 6.31
N PHE A 78 8.04 2.33 5.99
CA PHE A 78 7.29 3.39 5.33
C PHE A 78 6.45 4.16 6.35
N GLN A 79 6.43 5.47 6.26
CA GLN A 79 5.46 6.27 7.00
C GLN A 79 4.07 6.10 6.40
N VAL A 80 3.08 6.01 7.28
CA VAL A 80 1.66 5.94 6.92
C VAL A 80 0.85 6.88 7.81
N SER A 81 -0.31 7.27 7.31
CA SER A 81 -1.29 8.08 8.02
C SER A 81 -2.69 7.79 7.46
N PRO A 82 -3.77 8.28 8.06
CA PRO A 82 -5.12 8.13 7.50
C PRO A 82 -5.34 8.75 6.10
N ALA A 83 -4.31 9.37 5.51
CA ALA A 83 -4.33 9.86 4.14
C ALA A 83 -4.00 8.78 3.09
N VAL A 84 -3.51 7.61 3.48
CA VAL A 84 -3.03 6.54 2.58
C VAL A 84 -3.49 5.17 3.05
N LEU A 85 -3.65 4.24 2.11
CA LEU A 85 -3.82 2.82 2.41
C LEU A 85 -2.60 2.29 3.19
N ILE A 86 -2.83 1.49 4.22
CA ILE A 86 -1.76 0.76 4.89
C ILE A 86 -1.21 -0.29 3.92
N PRO A 87 0.12 -0.38 3.72
CA PRO A 87 0.74 -1.41 2.87
C PRO A 87 0.22 -2.82 3.15
N ARG A 88 -0.13 -3.55 2.08
CA ARG A 88 -0.57 -4.95 2.15
C ARG A 88 0.53 -5.87 1.68
N PRO A 89 0.80 -6.99 2.36
CA PRO A 89 1.83 -7.95 1.93
C PRO A 89 1.61 -8.46 0.50
N GLU A 90 0.35 -8.60 0.06
CA GLU A 90 0.00 -9.06 -1.27
C GLU A 90 0.51 -8.17 -2.39
N THR A 91 0.69 -6.87 -2.13
CA THR A 91 1.25 -5.90 -3.09
C THR A 91 2.73 -6.18 -3.42
N GLU A 92 3.43 -6.99 -2.62
CA GLU A 92 4.79 -7.44 -2.96
C GLU A 92 4.84 -8.20 -4.28
N VAL A 93 3.79 -8.99 -4.59
CA VAL A 93 3.68 -9.72 -5.87
C VAL A 93 3.66 -8.78 -7.06
N LEU A 94 2.97 -7.64 -6.96
CA LEU A 94 2.96 -6.64 -8.02
C LEU A 94 4.38 -6.11 -8.30
N ILE A 95 5.17 -5.88 -7.26
CA ILE A 95 6.54 -5.39 -7.40
C ILE A 95 7.44 -6.49 -7.99
N GLU A 96 7.31 -7.74 -7.55
CA GLU A 96 8.09 -8.86 -8.09
C GLU A 96 7.87 -9.04 -9.59
N LEU A 97 6.62 -9.06 -10.03
CA LEU A 97 6.28 -9.13 -11.46
C LEU A 97 6.78 -7.91 -12.23
N ALA A 98 6.71 -6.71 -11.65
CA ALA A 98 7.25 -5.51 -12.25
C ALA A 98 8.77 -5.60 -12.45
N LEU A 99 9.51 -6.11 -11.46
CA LEU A 99 10.96 -6.34 -11.56
C LEU A 99 11.31 -7.42 -12.60
N GLU A 100 10.50 -8.47 -12.73
CA GLU A 100 10.67 -9.48 -13.78
C GLU A 100 10.50 -8.88 -15.18
N VAL A 101 9.46 -8.06 -15.40
CA VAL A 101 9.22 -7.34 -16.66
C VAL A 101 10.37 -6.39 -17.01
N LEU A 102 10.98 -5.77 -16.01
CA LEU A 102 12.08 -4.84 -16.17
C LEU A 102 13.45 -5.52 -16.30
N ALA A 103 13.53 -6.81 -16.02
CA ALA A 103 14.81 -7.55 -16.04
C ALA A 103 15.50 -7.50 -17.41
N GLY A 104 16.78 -7.21 -17.41
CA GLY A 104 17.62 -7.15 -18.63
C GLY A 104 17.44 -5.88 -19.47
N ARG A 105 16.59 -4.95 -19.09
CA ARG A 105 16.48 -3.64 -19.77
C ARG A 105 17.65 -2.74 -19.37
N ALA A 106 18.17 -1.96 -20.31
CA ALA A 106 19.25 -0.99 -20.05
C ALA A 106 18.70 0.33 -19.47
N ALA A 107 17.44 0.65 -19.75
CA ALA A 107 16.67 1.77 -19.21
C ALA A 107 15.20 1.45 -19.32
N ALA A 108 14.38 2.00 -18.44
CA ALA A 108 12.93 1.86 -18.50
C ALA A 108 12.23 3.07 -17.87
N ASP A 109 11.17 3.55 -18.51
CA ASP A 109 10.26 4.54 -17.95
C ASP A 109 9.07 3.81 -17.31
N VAL A 110 8.85 4.05 -16.02
CA VAL A 110 7.83 3.37 -15.21
C VAL A 110 6.89 4.40 -14.60
N VAL A 111 5.60 4.08 -14.53
CA VAL A 111 4.64 4.89 -13.76
C VAL A 111 3.82 4.02 -12.82
N ASP A 112 3.67 4.50 -11.59
CA ASP A 112 2.78 3.97 -10.54
C ASP A 112 1.55 4.86 -10.43
N LEU A 113 0.38 4.31 -10.73
CA LEU A 113 -0.91 5.02 -10.71
C LEU A 113 -1.68 4.72 -9.42
N GLY A 114 -2.06 5.78 -8.68
CA GLY A 114 -2.65 5.64 -7.35
C GLY A 114 -1.59 5.24 -6.32
N THR A 115 -0.48 5.99 -6.27
CA THR A 115 0.73 5.58 -5.53
C THR A 115 0.55 5.48 -4.00
N GLY A 116 -0.47 6.12 -3.42
CA GLY A 116 -0.76 6.08 -1.99
C GLY A 116 0.43 6.52 -1.14
N SER A 117 0.94 5.64 -0.30
CA SER A 117 2.15 5.88 0.52
C SER A 117 3.46 5.82 -0.27
N GLY A 118 3.40 5.51 -1.56
CA GLY A 118 4.57 5.37 -2.43
C GLY A 118 5.24 4.01 -2.40
N ILE A 119 4.64 2.99 -1.77
CA ILE A 119 5.31 1.69 -1.58
C ILE A 119 5.75 1.03 -2.89
N VAL A 120 4.94 1.11 -3.94
CA VAL A 120 5.27 0.53 -5.25
C VAL A 120 6.34 1.37 -5.94
N ALA A 121 6.09 2.66 -6.14
CA ALA A 121 7.02 3.56 -6.82
C ALA A 121 8.40 3.62 -6.15
N VAL A 122 8.44 3.76 -4.81
CA VAL A 122 9.68 3.84 -4.04
C VAL A 122 10.45 2.51 -4.09
N SER A 123 9.76 1.37 -3.95
CA SER A 123 10.41 0.06 -4.03
C SER A 123 11.02 -0.18 -5.41
N LEU A 124 10.29 0.13 -6.49
CA LEU A 124 10.80 0.01 -7.86
C LEU A 124 12.00 0.92 -8.10
N ALA A 125 11.96 2.17 -7.63
CA ALA A 125 13.08 3.11 -7.77
C ALA A 125 14.35 2.65 -7.02
N LEU A 126 14.19 1.94 -5.90
CA LEU A 126 15.32 1.41 -5.12
C LEU A 126 15.85 0.07 -5.63
N GLU A 127 14.97 -0.79 -6.15
CA GLU A 127 15.31 -2.15 -6.56
C GLU A 127 15.64 -2.27 -8.05
N CYS A 128 15.23 -1.30 -8.87
CA CYS A 128 15.54 -1.24 -10.29
C CYS A 128 16.25 0.08 -10.67
N PRO A 129 17.58 0.18 -10.49
CA PRO A 129 18.31 1.43 -10.72
C PRO A 129 18.28 1.97 -12.16
N VAL A 130 17.89 1.13 -13.12
CA VAL A 130 17.73 1.54 -14.52
C VAL A 130 16.36 2.15 -14.83
N ALA A 131 15.42 2.07 -13.87
CA ALA A 131 14.10 2.62 -14.02
C ALA A 131 14.05 4.12 -13.67
N THR A 132 13.43 4.90 -14.53
CA THR A 132 12.97 6.26 -14.25
C THR A 132 11.52 6.16 -13.78
N VAL A 133 11.28 6.35 -12.48
CA VAL A 133 9.97 6.11 -11.88
C VAL A 133 9.21 7.41 -11.71
N SER A 134 8.00 7.44 -12.26
CA SER A 134 6.99 8.47 -12.00
C SER A 134 5.86 7.87 -11.15
N ALA A 135 5.19 8.70 -10.37
CA ALA A 135 4.07 8.27 -9.54
C ALA A 135 2.96 9.31 -9.57
N VAL A 136 1.73 8.85 -9.64
CA VAL A 136 0.54 9.71 -9.69
C VAL A 136 -0.39 9.36 -8.55
N ASP A 137 -0.98 10.37 -7.93
CA ASP A 137 -2.09 10.20 -7.01
C ASP A 137 -3.04 11.40 -7.09
N LEU A 138 -4.33 11.15 -6.88
CA LEU A 138 -5.35 12.18 -6.83
C LEU A 138 -5.28 12.98 -5.52
N SER A 139 -4.79 12.35 -4.44
CA SER A 139 -4.75 12.92 -3.10
C SER A 139 -3.44 13.67 -2.83
N PRO A 140 -3.47 15.01 -2.62
CA PRO A 140 -2.29 15.75 -2.16
C PRO A 140 -1.72 15.22 -0.84
N GLY A 141 -2.59 14.71 0.05
CA GLY A 141 -2.20 14.09 1.31
C GLY A 141 -1.40 12.80 1.10
N ALA A 142 -1.82 11.95 0.17
CA ALA A 142 -1.09 10.74 -0.20
C ALA A 142 0.28 11.09 -0.80
N LEU A 143 0.32 12.05 -1.72
CA LEU A 143 1.58 12.52 -2.31
C LEU A 143 2.55 13.12 -1.29
N ALA A 144 2.05 13.78 -0.25
CA ALA A 144 2.90 14.29 0.82
C ALA A 144 3.58 13.13 1.58
N VAL A 145 2.82 12.06 1.89
CA VAL A 145 3.36 10.84 2.52
C VAL A 145 4.37 10.15 1.59
N ALA A 146 4.02 9.96 0.31
CA ALA A 146 4.88 9.29 -0.66
C ALA A 146 6.20 10.04 -0.89
N ARG A 147 6.18 11.36 -1.03
CA ARG A 147 7.39 12.21 -1.15
C ARG A 147 8.28 12.10 0.08
N ASN A 148 7.67 12.08 1.27
CA ASN A 148 8.43 11.92 2.51
C ASN A 148 9.09 10.54 2.59
N ASN A 149 8.37 9.47 2.23
CA ASN A 149 8.92 8.11 2.16
C ASN A 149 10.07 8.02 1.16
N ALA A 150 9.90 8.56 -0.05
CA ALA A 150 10.96 8.61 -1.05
C ALA A 150 12.20 9.34 -0.54
N GLY A 151 12.03 10.51 0.09
CA GLY A 151 13.14 11.29 0.66
C GLY A 151 13.87 10.56 1.78
N ARG A 152 13.14 9.93 2.72
CA ARG A 152 13.71 9.16 3.84
C ARG A 152 14.48 7.93 3.37
N LEU A 153 13.99 7.25 2.35
CA LEU A 153 14.58 6.01 1.82
C LEU A 153 15.61 6.26 0.71
N GLY A 154 15.77 7.52 0.26
CA GLY A 154 16.71 7.89 -0.78
C GLY A 154 16.28 7.49 -2.19
N ALA A 155 14.99 7.24 -2.41
CA ALA A 155 14.43 6.90 -3.72
C ALA A 155 14.21 8.17 -4.57
N LYS A 156 14.48 8.06 -5.87
CA LYS A 156 14.20 9.13 -6.85
C LYS A 156 12.91 8.80 -7.60
N VAL A 157 11.84 9.52 -7.28
CA VAL A 157 10.53 9.36 -7.91
C VAL A 157 9.98 10.73 -8.29
N ASP A 158 9.44 10.85 -9.50
CA ASP A 158 8.78 12.06 -10.00
C ASP A 158 7.28 11.99 -9.70
N PHE A 159 6.81 12.81 -8.75
CA PHE A 159 5.44 12.76 -8.23
C PHE A 159 4.54 13.81 -8.86
N HIS A 160 3.39 13.37 -9.40
CA HIS A 160 2.38 14.20 -10.06
C HIS A 160 1.04 14.09 -9.34
N GLU A 161 0.37 15.21 -9.14
CA GLU A 161 -1.01 15.26 -8.66
C GLU A 161 -1.98 15.20 -9.82
N GLY A 162 -2.94 14.28 -9.78
CA GLY A 162 -3.98 14.18 -10.80
C GLY A 162 -4.69 12.83 -10.84
N ASP A 163 -5.69 12.76 -11.69
CA ASP A 163 -6.54 11.60 -11.89
C ASP A 163 -5.93 10.70 -12.99
N TRP A 164 -5.37 9.56 -12.58
CA TRP A 164 -4.71 8.54 -13.41
C TRP A 164 -3.69 9.16 -14.39
N PHE A 165 -3.99 9.13 -15.68
CA PHE A 165 -3.07 9.62 -16.73
C PHE A 165 -3.14 11.14 -16.97
N ALA A 166 -4.11 11.83 -16.41
CA ALA A 166 -4.33 13.25 -16.70
C ALA A 166 -3.08 14.16 -16.55
N PRO A 167 -2.23 14.01 -15.50
CA PRO A 167 -1.04 14.85 -15.36
C PRO A 167 0.14 14.43 -16.24
N LEU A 168 0.03 13.31 -16.95
CA LEU A 168 1.15 12.71 -17.71
C LEU A 168 1.19 13.14 -19.18
N ALA A 169 0.18 13.88 -19.64
CA ALA A 169 0.04 14.35 -21.03
C ALA A 169 0.27 13.23 -22.06
N SER A 170 1.25 13.41 -22.97
CA SER A 170 1.59 12.44 -24.02
C SER A 170 2.76 11.52 -23.64
N ARG A 171 3.15 11.44 -22.37
CA ARG A 171 4.23 10.55 -21.92
C ARG A 171 3.86 9.09 -22.16
N ARG A 172 4.87 8.31 -22.51
CA ARG A 172 4.75 6.86 -22.66
C ARG A 172 5.73 6.14 -21.75
N PHE A 173 5.36 4.96 -21.33
CA PHE A 173 6.09 4.16 -20.35
C PHE A 173 6.36 2.75 -20.89
N ASP A 174 7.41 2.13 -20.39
CA ASP A 174 7.70 0.72 -20.63
C ASP A 174 6.91 -0.19 -19.68
N LEU A 175 6.53 0.37 -18.52
CA LEU A 175 5.71 -0.33 -17.54
C LEU A 175 4.77 0.66 -16.84
N ILE A 176 3.50 0.31 -16.80
CA ILE A 176 2.49 0.94 -15.96
C ILE A 176 2.14 -0.05 -14.86
N VAL A 177 2.24 0.37 -13.61
CA VAL A 177 1.81 -0.41 -12.44
C VAL A 177 0.72 0.33 -11.69
N SER A 178 -0.17 -0.40 -11.01
CA SER A 178 -1.20 0.20 -10.14
C SER A 178 -1.67 -0.80 -9.09
N ASN A 179 -1.88 -0.33 -7.87
CA ASN A 179 -2.76 -0.97 -6.91
C ASN A 179 -3.99 -0.05 -6.72
N PRO A 180 -4.96 -0.12 -7.63
CA PRO A 180 -6.10 0.79 -7.63
C PRO A 180 -7.14 0.38 -6.60
N PRO A 181 -8.05 1.26 -6.20
CA PRO A 181 -9.24 0.88 -5.43
C PRO A 181 -10.07 -0.15 -6.20
N TYR A 182 -10.27 -1.32 -5.60
CA TYR A 182 -10.97 -2.44 -6.26
C TYR A 182 -12.09 -3.06 -5.42
N VAL A 183 -12.38 -2.52 -4.23
CA VAL A 183 -13.49 -2.99 -3.41
C VAL A 183 -14.79 -2.35 -3.91
N ALA A 184 -15.84 -3.15 -4.10
CA ALA A 184 -17.14 -2.63 -4.48
C ALA A 184 -17.70 -1.68 -3.42
N GLU A 185 -18.31 -0.56 -3.84
CA GLU A 185 -18.96 0.35 -2.90
C GLU A 185 -20.13 -0.35 -2.21
N GLY A 186 -20.14 -0.35 -0.87
CA GLY A 186 -21.13 -1.08 -0.07
C GLY A 186 -20.76 -2.53 0.27
N ASP A 187 -19.55 -2.99 -0.06
CA ASP A 187 -19.08 -4.30 0.39
C ASP A 187 -19.02 -4.34 1.92
N PRO A 188 -19.63 -5.34 2.59
CA PRO A 188 -19.63 -5.47 4.03
C PRO A 188 -18.24 -5.54 4.68
N HIS A 189 -17.23 -5.99 3.96
CA HIS A 189 -15.85 -6.05 4.44
C HIS A 189 -15.28 -4.66 4.78
N LEU A 190 -15.79 -3.60 4.14
CA LEU A 190 -15.37 -2.21 4.39
C LEU A 190 -15.64 -1.74 5.83
N GLU A 191 -16.52 -2.42 6.55
CA GLU A 191 -16.85 -2.11 7.94
C GLU A 191 -16.03 -2.97 8.95
N LEU A 192 -15.09 -3.78 8.47
CA LEU A 192 -14.33 -4.73 9.29
C LEU A 192 -12.85 -4.38 9.38
N ASN A 193 -12.16 -4.96 10.37
CA ASN A 193 -10.70 -5.04 10.45
C ASN A 193 -9.93 -3.70 10.33
N GLY A 194 -10.52 -2.62 10.81
CA GLY A 194 -9.88 -1.29 10.79
C GLY A 194 -10.04 -0.54 9.47
N LEU A 195 -10.64 -1.14 8.43
CA LEU A 195 -10.93 -0.49 7.15
C LEU A 195 -11.75 0.81 7.27
N PRO A 196 -12.67 0.98 8.26
CA PRO A 196 -13.35 2.26 8.47
C PRO A 196 -12.42 3.43 8.79
N HIS A 197 -11.19 3.17 9.23
CA HIS A 197 -10.17 4.19 9.49
C HIS A 197 -9.32 4.54 8.27
N GLU A 198 -9.37 3.71 7.22
CA GLU A 198 -8.61 3.93 6.00
C GLU A 198 -9.39 4.80 5.00
N PRO A 199 -8.70 5.57 4.12
CA PRO A 199 -9.40 6.48 3.23
C PRO A 199 -10.25 5.71 2.21
N ARG A 200 -11.56 5.95 2.18
CA ARG A 200 -12.51 5.27 1.28
C ARG A 200 -12.08 5.34 -0.19
N VAL A 201 -11.53 6.48 -0.61
CA VAL A 201 -11.02 6.68 -1.98
C VAL A 201 -9.88 5.74 -2.36
N ALA A 202 -9.16 5.18 -1.38
CA ALA A 202 -8.10 4.21 -1.62
C ALA A 202 -8.60 2.74 -1.55
N LEU A 203 -9.85 2.52 -1.12
CA LEU A 203 -10.44 1.19 -0.98
C LEU A 203 -11.43 0.90 -2.10
N THR A 204 -12.33 1.85 -2.41
CA THR A 204 -13.48 1.61 -3.28
C THR A 204 -13.38 2.40 -4.57
N ASP A 205 -13.96 1.84 -5.63
CA ASP A 205 -14.12 2.52 -6.92
C ASP A 205 -15.22 3.60 -6.91
N GLN A 206 -15.92 3.75 -5.78
CA GLN A 206 -17.01 4.71 -5.54
C GLN A 206 -18.16 4.62 -6.55
N GLU A 207 -18.31 3.49 -7.26
CA GLU A 207 -19.42 3.23 -8.18
C GLU A 207 -20.57 2.56 -7.40
N PRO A 208 -21.69 3.27 -7.13
CA PRO A 208 -22.81 2.67 -6.39
C PRO A 208 -23.39 1.45 -7.10
N GLY A 209 -23.42 0.30 -6.41
CA GLY A 209 -23.88 -0.97 -6.98
C GLY A 209 -22.93 -1.56 -8.02
N GLY A 210 -21.72 -1.03 -8.12
CA GLY A 210 -20.65 -1.55 -8.97
C GLY A 210 -20.03 -2.84 -8.42
N ASN A 211 -19.05 -3.35 -9.13
CA ASN A 211 -18.33 -4.58 -8.82
C ASN A 211 -16.85 -4.35 -8.48
N GLY A 212 -16.48 -3.13 -8.11
CA GLY A 212 -15.11 -2.75 -7.77
C GLY A 212 -14.15 -2.63 -8.96
N LEU A 213 -14.63 -2.72 -10.19
CA LEU A 213 -13.78 -2.69 -11.39
C LEU A 213 -13.72 -1.32 -12.10
N ALA A 214 -14.39 -0.28 -11.60
CA ALA A 214 -14.47 0.99 -12.33
C ALA A 214 -13.10 1.64 -12.51
N CYS A 215 -12.24 1.66 -11.48
CA CYS A 215 -10.90 2.17 -11.57
C CYS A 215 -10.03 1.35 -12.55
N ILE A 216 -10.11 0.02 -12.46
CA ILE A 216 -9.38 -0.89 -13.36
C ILE A 216 -9.82 -0.67 -14.82
N ARG A 217 -11.13 -0.55 -15.09
CA ARG A 217 -11.64 -0.26 -16.44
C ARG A 217 -11.07 1.05 -17.01
N ARG A 218 -11.00 2.10 -16.21
CA ARG A 218 -10.42 3.40 -16.62
C ARG A 218 -8.95 3.28 -16.95
N ILE A 219 -8.18 2.64 -16.06
CA ILE A 219 -6.74 2.41 -16.27
C ILE A 219 -6.51 1.62 -17.56
N VAL A 220 -7.20 0.49 -17.74
CA VAL A 220 -7.03 -0.37 -18.92
C VAL A 220 -7.41 0.35 -20.21
N ALA A 221 -8.49 1.15 -20.20
CA ALA A 221 -8.95 1.87 -21.38
C ALA A 221 -7.92 2.89 -21.91
N ASP A 222 -7.22 3.57 -21.00
CA ASP A 222 -6.29 4.64 -21.35
C ASP A 222 -4.84 4.16 -21.48
N ALA A 223 -4.49 3.01 -20.89
CA ALA A 223 -3.10 2.54 -20.78
C ALA A 223 -2.39 2.37 -22.14
N ALA A 224 -3.10 1.88 -23.17
CA ALA A 224 -2.50 1.68 -24.49
C ALA A 224 -1.95 2.97 -25.11
N ALA A 225 -2.58 4.12 -24.85
CA ALA A 225 -2.10 5.43 -25.30
C ALA A 225 -0.82 5.88 -24.59
N HIS A 226 -0.56 5.34 -23.41
CA HIS A 226 0.56 5.67 -22.53
C HIS A 226 1.63 4.58 -22.44
N LEU A 227 1.56 3.53 -23.26
CA LEU A 227 2.60 2.51 -23.33
C LEU A 227 3.47 2.68 -24.57
N ASN A 228 4.76 2.40 -24.41
CA ASN A 228 5.68 2.14 -25.51
C ASN A 228 5.30 0.81 -26.21
N PRO A 229 5.64 0.61 -27.49
CA PRO A 229 5.48 -0.70 -28.13
C PRO A 229 6.16 -1.82 -27.31
N GLY A 230 5.42 -2.87 -27.00
CA GLY A 230 5.86 -3.95 -26.11
C GLY A 230 5.94 -3.56 -24.62
N GLY A 231 5.35 -2.43 -24.24
CA GLY A 231 5.20 -2.03 -22.85
C GLY A 231 4.15 -2.86 -22.12
N TRP A 232 4.23 -2.90 -20.80
CA TRP A 232 3.39 -3.74 -19.93
C TRP A 232 2.47 -2.90 -19.04
N LEU A 233 1.29 -3.44 -18.80
CA LEU A 233 0.38 -2.98 -17.74
C LEU A 233 0.24 -4.10 -16.72
N LEU A 234 0.51 -3.81 -15.43
CA LEU A 234 0.31 -4.69 -14.29
C LEU A 234 -0.56 -3.98 -13.24
N PHE A 235 -1.55 -4.68 -12.68
CA PHE A 235 -2.36 -4.10 -11.61
C PHE A 235 -2.86 -5.16 -10.63
N GLU A 236 -2.95 -4.74 -9.36
CA GLU A 236 -3.58 -5.53 -8.30
C GLU A 236 -5.10 -5.47 -8.40
N HIS A 237 -5.79 -6.53 -7.96
CA HIS A 237 -7.25 -6.62 -7.96
C HIS A 237 -7.76 -7.56 -6.86
N GLY A 238 -9.07 -7.56 -6.62
CA GLY A 238 -9.74 -8.46 -5.68
C GLY A 238 -9.64 -9.93 -6.10
N TYR A 239 -9.74 -10.80 -5.11
CA TYR A 239 -9.54 -12.25 -5.25
C TYR A 239 -10.44 -12.92 -6.31
N ASP A 240 -11.61 -12.36 -6.59
CA ASP A 240 -12.62 -12.84 -7.53
C ASP A 240 -12.62 -12.08 -8.87
N GLN A 241 -11.75 -11.08 -9.04
CA GLN A 241 -11.75 -10.18 -10.20
C GLN A 241 -10.78 -10.61 -11.31
N GLY A 242 -10.01 -11.68 -11.16
CA GLY A 242 -8.96 -12.08 -12.10
C GLY A 242 -9.47 -12.38 -13.52
N GLU A 243 -10.58 -13.09 -13.67
CA GLU A 243 -11.18 -13.38 -14.99
C GLU A 243 -11.67 -12.11 -15.66
N ALA A 244 -12.40 -11.27 -14.92
CA ALA A 244 -12.89 -10.00 -15.43
C ALA A 244 -11.76 -9.06 -15.84
N SER A 245 -10.66 -9.02 -15.08
CA SER A 245 -9.45 -8.25 -15.39
C SER A 245 -8.80 -8.70 -16.70
N ARG A 246 -8.63 -10.01 -16.92
CA ARG A 246 -8.10 -10.53 -18.20
C ARG A 246 -9.02 -10.20 -19.38
N ASN A 247 -10.33 -10.30 -19.18
CA ASN A 247 -11.30 -9.95 -20.23
C ASN A 247 -11.24 -8.45 -20.58
N LEU A 248 -11.06 -7.56 -19.63
CA LEU A 248 -10.85 -6.13 -19.86
C LEU A 248 -9.57 -5.88 -20.67
N LEU A 249 -8.46 -6.51 -20.29
CA LEU A 249 -7.17 -6.39 -21.00
C LEU A 249 -7.31 -6.88 -22.46
N ALA A 250 -7.89 -8.05 -22.67
CA ALA A 250 -8.09 -8.61 -24.01
C ALA A 250 -9.01 -7.73 -24.88
N ALA A 251 -10.11 -7.22 -24.32
CA ALA A 251 -11.02 -6.31 -25.01
C ALA A 251 -10.38 -4.98 -25.41
N ALA A 252 -9.39 -4.51 -24.63
CA ALA A 252 -8.60 -3.32 -24.93
C ALA A 252 -7.42 -3.57 -25.93
N GLY A 253 -7.27 -4.81 -26.43
CA GLY A 253 -6.27 -5.16 -27.43
C GLY A 253 -4.90 -5.56 -26.88
N PHE A 254 -4.77 -5.72 -25.57
CA PHE A 254 -3.56 -6.24 -24.95
C PHE A 254 -3.39 -7.74 -25.25
N LYS A 255 -2.12 -8.17 -25.28
CA LYS A 255 -1.73 -9.55 -25.58
C LYS A 255 -1.27 -10.29 -24.33
N GLU A 256 -1.42 -11.62 -24.35
CA GLU A 256 -0.92 -12.50 -23.29
C GLU A 256 -1.42 -12.12 -21.89
N ALA A 257 -2.71 -11.75 -21.78
CA ALA A 257 -3.30 -11.40 -20.50
C ALA A 257 -3.25 -12.58 -19.52
N PHE A 258 -2.69 -12.36 -18.36
CA PHE A 258 -2.52 -13.35 -17.29
C PHE A 258 -3.08 -12.85 -15.96
N THR A 259 -3.22 -13.77 -15.01
CA THR A 259 -3.43 -13.47 -13.59
C THR A 259 -2.46 -14.29 -12.76
N HIS A 260 -1.76 -13.64 -11.85
CA HIS A 260 -0.79 -14.24 -10.93
C HIS A 260 -1.36 -14.29 -9.51
N PRO A 261 -1.24 -15.43 -8.80
CA PRO A 261 -1.66 -15.54 -7.41
C PRO A 261 -0.62 -14.94 -6.45
N ASP A 262 -1.07 -14.62 -5.24
CA ASP A 262 -0.20 -14.36 -4.10
C ASP A 262 0.39 -15.66 -3.52
N LEU A 263 1.19 -15.55 -2.46
CA LEU A 263 1.82 -16.70 -1.79
C LEU A 263 0.81 -17.67 -1.16
N ALA A 264 -0.43 -17.23 -0.93
CA ALA A 264 -1.53 -18.09 -0.46
C ALA A 264 -2.26 -18.78 -1.62
N GLY A 265 -1.87 -18.55 -2.87
CA GLY A 265 -2.53 -19.09 -4.06
C GLY A 265 -3.80 -18.33 -4.48
N ILE A 266 -4.01 -17.15 -3.95
CA ILE A 266 -5.17 -16.30 -4.24
C ILE A 266 -4.83 -15.35 -5.38
N ALA A 267 -5.66 -15.28 -6.42
CA ALA A 267 -5.49 -14.36 -7.54
C ALA A 267 -5.38 -12.90 -7.07
N ARG A 268 -4.30 -12.19 -7.46
CA ARG A 268 -4.01 -10.83 -6.99
C ARG A 268 -3.57 -9.84 -8.05
N VAL A 269 -2.77 -10.26 -9.00
CA VAL A 269 -2.21 -9.34 -10.00
C VAL A 269 -2.58 -9.84 -11.38
N SER A 270 -3.17 -8.98 -12.19
CA SER A 270 -3.33 -9.24 -13.62
C SER A 270 -2.42 -8.31 -14.43
N GLY A 271 -1.99 -8.80 -15.56
CA GLY A 271 -1.12 -8.05 -16.46
C GLY A 271 -1.21 -8.51 -17.89
N ALA A 272 -0.71 -7.64 -18.78
CA ALA A 272 -0.60 -7.92 -20.21
C ALA A 272 0.36 -6.92 -20.88
N HIS A 273 0.81 -7.20 -22.10
CA HIS A 273 1.62 -6.27 -22.88
C HIS A 273 0.88 -5.77 -24.14
N LEU A 274 1.36 -4.65 -24.68
CA LEU A 274 0.78 -4.03 -25.87
C LEU A 274 1.28 -4.70 -27.18
#